data_03434af6a8551a365993861259248430
#
_entry.id   03434af6a8551a365993861259248430
#
_cell.length_a   1.000
_cell.length_b   1.000
_cell.length_c   1.000
_cell.angle_alpha   90.00
_cell.angle_beta   90.00
_cell.angle_gamma   90.00
#
_symmetry.space_group_name_H-M   'P 1'
#
loop_
_entity.id
_entity.type
_entity.pdbx_description
1 polymer ?
#
loop_
_entity_poly.entity_id
_entity_poly.type
_entity_poly.pdbx_seq_one_letter_code
_entity_poly.pdbx_strand_id
1 'polypeptide(L)'
;GRTPESKASLLYRFLRLVARFACFGVFRFRIHTSGQEHLPRGGYLLIGAAHRGWMDPFVVMHALPVQPRCWFLGSGPSTFTSRSRERLIHRLGGLLPVWRGGMGVDGHVAAARAVVGNGGVFVQMPEGTVSGPPGRIGPFRPGAALIAIRTGAPVVPLVMAGTEELYIGRRMATKVLPATSARALLGDAWDGTLPEEGSREELNLAKELTERFEALLGPEVEALQPGTVDPPGHPRRLRKQLTWLFLRPGRLDRTEI
;
A
#
# COMPACT_ATOMS: atom_id res chain seq x y z
N GLY A 1 9.87 9.64 -19.82
CA GLY A 1 9.88 8.59 -18.81
C GLY A 1 9.44 7.28 -19.43
N ARG A 2 10.01 6.16 -19.02
CA ARG A 2 9.55 4.85 -19.50
C ARG A 2 8.20 4.53 -18.91
N THR A 3 7.28 4.08 -19.75
CA THR A 3 5.96 3.62 -19.34
C THR A 3 6.08 2.45 -18.34
N PRO A 4 5.34 2.46 -17.22
CA PRO A 4 5.38 1.37 -16.25
C PRO A 4 4.95 0.05 -16.90
N GLU A 5 5.82 -0.96 -16.86
CA GLU A 5 5.52 -2.28 -17.43
C GLU A 5 4.63 -3.08 -16.47
N SER A 6 3.55 -3.66 -16.98
CA SER A 6 2.70 -4.60 -16.22
C SER A 6 3.34 -5.98 -16.09
N LYS A 7 4.23 -6.35 -17.03
CA LYS A 7 4.92 -7.64 -17.00
C LYS A 7 6.04 -7.66 -15.97
N ALA A 8 6.04 -8.69 -15.14
CA ALA A 8 7.11 -8.94 -14.19
C ALA A 8 8.38 -9.42 -14.92
N SER A 9 9.42 -8.58 -14.99
CA SER A 9 10.72 -8.96 -15.55
C SER A 9 11.34 -10.13 -14.78
N LEU A 10 12.27 -10.87 -15.39
CA LEU A 10 12.98 -11.97 -14.70
C LEU A 10 13.70 -11.48 -13.44
N LEU A 11 14.30 -10.29 -13.52
CA LEU A 11 14.95 -9.67 -12.37
C LEU A 11 13.97 -9.36 -11.24
N TYR A 12 12.78 -8.81 -11.54
CA TYR A 12 11.74 -8.57 -10.55
C TYR A 12 11.28 -9.88 -9.89
N ARG A 13 11.07 -10.94 -10.69
CA ARG A 13 10.71 -12.28 -10.19
C ARG A 13 11.79 -12.84 -9.25
N PHE A 14 13.04 -12.75 -9.66
CA PHE A 14 14.18 -13.21 -8.85
C PHE A 14 14.27 -12.47 -7.52
N LEU A 15 14.17 -11.14 -7.53
CA LEU A 15 14.26 -10.36 -6.30
C LEU A 15 13.07 -10.58 -5.37
N ARG A 16 11.89 -10.76 -5.93
CA ARG A 16 10.72 -11.14 -5.15
C ARG A 16 10.92 -12.52 -4.50
N LEU A 17 11.55 -13.45 -5.20
CA LEU A 17 11.94 -14.76 -4.65
C LEU A 17 12.95 -14.60 -3.51
N VAL A 18 14.00 -13.77 -3.70
CA VAL A 18 15.01 -13.47 -2.66
C VAL A 18 14.37 -12.81 -1.43
N ALA A 19 13.52 -11.81 -1.64
CA ALA A 19 12.79 -11.16 -0.54
C ALA A 19 11.89 -12.17 0.19
N ARG A 20 11.21 -13.03 -0.55
CA ARG A 20 10.38 -14.09 0.02
C ARG A 20 11.22 -15.09 0.83
N PHE A 21 12.37 -15.50 0.33
CA PHE A 21 13.29 -16.37 1.07
C PHE A 21 13.80 -15.70 2.34
N ALA A 22 14.21 -14.43 2.28
CA ALA A 22 14.64 -13.68 3.46
C ALA A 22 13.52 -13.58 4.50
N CYS A 23 12.31 -13.21 4.10
CA CYS A 23 11.18 -13.04 5.02
C CYS A 23 10.72 -14.37 5.63
N PHE A 24 10.57 -15.42 4.84
CA PHE A 24 9.97 -16.68 5.30
C PHE A 24 11.00 -17.74 5.68
N GLY A 25 12.15 -17.76 5.02
CA GLY A 25 13.25 -18.67 5.34
C GLY A 25 14.06 -18.19 6.53
N VAL A 26 14.67 -16.98 6.41
CA VAL A 26 15.59 -16.45 7.42
C VAL A 26 14.84 -15.88 8.62
N PHE A 27 13.94 -14.91 8.40
CA PHE A 27 13.19 -14.29 9.49
C PHE A 27 12.00 -15.12 9.97
N ARG A 28 11.63 -16.17 9.24
CA ARG A 28 10.56 -17.11 9.58
C ARG A 28 9.22 -16.42 9.85
N PHE A 29 8.93 -15.30 9.16
CA PHE A 29 7.63 -14.64 9.26
C PHE A 29 6.53 -15.57 8.77
N ARG A 30 5.40 -15.55 9.45
CA ARG A 30 4.22 -16.34 9.10
C ARG A 30 3.10 -15.38 8.73
N ILE A 31 2.76 -15.31 7.45
CA ILE A 31 1.69 -14.45 6.97
C ILE A 31 0.49 -15.32 6.58
N HIS A 32 -0.63 -15.12 7.28
CA HIS A 32 -1.90 -15.67 6.87
C HIS A 32 -2.54 -14.74 5.84
N THR A 33 -2.85 -15.26 4.65
CA THR A 33 -3.46 -14.47 3.57
C THR A 33 -4.78 -15.10 3.18
N SER A 34 -5.84 -14.27 3.05
CA SER A 34 -7.17 -14.68 2.62
C SER A 34 -7.75 -13.71 1.58
N GLY A 35 -8.80 -14.13 0.87
CA GLY A 35 -9.52 -13.30 -0.10
C GLY A 35 -8.80 -13.09 -1.43
N GLN A 36 -7.76 -13.85 -1.75
CA GLN A 36 -7.00 -13.71 -3.00
C GLN A 36 -7.85 -14.00 -4.25
N GLU A 37 -8.95 -14.72 -4.10
CA GLU A 37 -9.96 -14.97 -5.13
C GLU A 37 -10.65 -13.70 -5.62
N HIS A 38 -10.64 -12.62 -4.84
CA HIS A 38 -11.22 -11.32 -5.20
C HIS A 38 -10.35 -10.48 -6.13
N LEU A 39 -9.12 -10.92 -6.41
CA LEU A 39 -8.19 -10.15 -7.25
C LEU A 39 -8.63 -10.15 -8.72
N PRO A 40 -8.77 -8.97 -9.35
CA PRO A 40 -9.07 -8.86 -10.77
C PRO A 40 -7.92 -9.40 -11.63
N ARG A 41 -8.25 -9.84 -12.85
CA ARG A 41 -7.24 -10.27 -13.82
C ARG A 41 -6.54 -9.12 -14.55
N GLY A 42 -7.13 -7.93 -14.53
CA GLY A 42 -6.61 -6.71 -15.19
C GLY A 42 -5.85 -5.79 -14.27
N GLY A 43 -5.62 -4.55 -14.70
CA GLY A 43 -5.05 -3.50 -13.88
C GLY A 43 -6.06 -2.96 -12.86
N TYR A 44 -5.57 -2.59 -11.67
CA TYR A 44 -6.40 -2.06 -10.58
C TYR A 44 -5.59 -1.19 -9.62
N LEU A 45 -6.32 -0.39 -8.84
CA LEU A 45 -5.78 0.31 -7.68
C LEU A 45 -5.89 -0.62 -6.47
N LEU A 46 -4.81 -0.80 -5.75
CA LEU A 46 -4.85 -1.48 -4.46
C LEU A 46 -4.76 -0.44 -3.35
N ILE A 47 -5.75 -0.42 -2.49
CA ILE A 47 -5.82 0.46 -1.31
C ILE A 47 -5.49 -0.38 -0.08
N GLY A 48 -4.27 -0.24 0.42
CA GLY A 48 -3.76 -1.01 1.56
C GLY A 48 -3.89 -0.26 2.88
N ALA A 49 -4.37 -0.92 3.93
CA ALA A 49 -4.41 -0.46 5.32
C ALA A 49 -4.02 -1.64 6.24
N ALA A 50 -3.41 -1.48 7.37
CA ALA A 50 -2.90 -0.33 8.08
C ALA A 50 -1.38 -0.22 7.86
N HIS A 51 -0.91 0.98 7.48
CA HIS A 51 0.52 1.18 7.19
C HIS A 51 1.33 1.34 8.49
N ARG A 52 2.23 0.38 8.77
CA ARG A 52 2.98 0.31 10.04
C ARG A 52 4.48 0.31 9.90
N GLY A 53 5.00 0.10 8.69
CA GLY A 53 6.45 0.07 8.54
C GLY A 53 6.96 -0.26 7.16
N TRP A 54 8.28 -0.38 7.09
CA TRP A 54 8.98 -0.72 5.86
C TRP A 54 8.64 -2.12 5.32
N MET A 55 8.09 -3.00 6.17
CA MET A 55 7.75 -4.37 5.81
C MET A 55 6.46 -4.47 5.00
N ASP A 56 5.57 -3.47 5.10
CA ASP A 56 4.25 -3.50 4.48
C ASP A 56 4.26 -3.77 2.97
N PRO A 57 5.15 -3.18 2.15
CA PRO A 57 5.23 -3.52 0.73
C PRO A 57 5.52 -4.99 0.47
N PHE A 58 6.32 -5.65 1.32
CA PHE A 58 6.63 -7.07 1.19
C PHE A 58 5.44 -7.95 1.58
N VAL A 59 4.68 -7.52 2.59
CA VAL A 59 3.45 -8.18 3.02
C VAL A 59 2.38 -8.07 1.93
N VAL A 60 2.19 -6.89 1.35
CA VAL A 60 1.31 -6.68 0.18
C VAL A 60 1.76 -7.56 -0.99
N MET A 61 3.05 -7.54 -1.34
CA MET A 61 3.57 -8.41 -2.40
C MET A 61 3.39 -9.89 -2.10
N HIS A 62 3.35 -10.30 -0.83
CA HIS A 62 3.05 -11.69 -0.47
C HIS A 62 1.60 -12.05 -0.78
N ALA A 63 0.67 -11.16 -0.49
CA ALA A 63 -0.75 -11.37 -0.76
C ALA A 63 -1.10 -11.38 -2.26
N LEU A 64 -0.29 -10.73 -3.09
CA LEU A 64 -0.56 -10.58 -4.51
C LEU A 64 0.21 -11.62 -5.37
N PRO A 65 -0.32 -12.01 -6.54
CA PRO A 65 0.42 -12.81 -7.51
C PRO A 65 1.65 -12.05 -8.03
N VAL A 66 2.61 -12.78 -8.60
CA VAL A 66 3.81 -12.16 -9.20
C VAL A 66 3.44 -11.31 -10.42
N GLN A 67 2.37 -11.67 -11.07
CA GLN A 67 1.81 -11.02 -12.25
C GLN A 67 0.31 -10.73 -11.98
N PRO A 68 -0.18 -9.51 -12.23
CA PRO A 68 0.53 -8.34 -12.77
C PRO A 68 1.50 -7.69 -11.76
N ARG A 69 2.47 -6.92 -12.30
CA ARG A 69 3.49 -6.24 -11.49
C ARG A 69 2.88 -5.14 -10.63
N CYS A 70 3.32 -5.09 -9.36
CA CYS A 70 2.93 -4.04 -8.43
C CYS A 70 3.84 -2.81 -8.53
N TRP A 71 3.24 -1.62 -8.38
CA TRP A 71 3.92 -0.34 -8.33
C TRP A 71 3.49 0.41 -7.07
N PHE A 72 4.47 0.78 -6.26
CA PHE A 72 4.26 1.47 -4.99
C PHE A 72 4.69 2.93 -5.11
N LEU A 73 4.08 3.80 -4.31
CA LEU A 73 4.59 5.15 -4.09
C LEU A 73 5.63 5.12 -2.97
N GLY A 74 6.80 5.69 -3.23
CA GLY A 74 7.90 5.77 -2.26
C GLY A 74 8.36 7.20 -2.02
N SER A 75 8.68 7.55 -0.78
CA SER A 75 9.20 8.88 -0.45
C SER A 75 10.49 9.17 -1.20
N GLY A 76 10.47 10.21 -2.05
CA GLY A 76 11.60 10.64 -2.86
C GLY A 76 12.87 10.88 -2.03
N PRO A 77 12.84 11.76 -1.01
CA PRO A 77 14.04 12.12 -0.24
C PRO A 77 14.67 10.96 0.54
N SER A 78 13.87 9.98 0.96
CA SER A 78 14.37 8.86 1.77
C SER A 78 14.74 7.63 0.96
N THR A 79 14.11 7.44 -0.18
CA THR A 79 14.24 6.21 -0.99
C THR A 79 15.16 6.41 -2.19
N PHE A 80 15.08 7.58 -2.83
CA PHE A 80 15.79 7.91 -4.07
C PHE A 80 16.95 8.88 -3.82
N THR A 81 17.97 8.43 -3.07
CA THR A 81 19.10 9.26 -2.63
C THR A 81 20.18 9.44 -3.71
N SER A 82 20.16 8.64 -4.77
CA SER A 82 21.09 8.75 -5.91
C SER A 82 20.47 8.21 -7.20
N ARG A 83 20.92 8.68 -8.36
CA ARG A 83 20.45 8.23 -9.69
C ARG A 83 20.66 6.73 -9.94
N SER A 84 21.73 6.15 -9.39
CA SER A 84 21.99 4.70 -9.47
C SER A 84 20.97 3.92 -8.64
N ARG A 85 20.69 4.37 -7.41
CA ARG A 85 19.71 3.77 -6.54
C ARG A 85 18.29 3.91 -7.11
N GLU A 86 17.96 5.06 -7.68
CA GLU A 86 16.69 5.28 -8.37
C GLU A 86 16.50 4.29 -9.53
N ARG A 87 17.50 4.15 -10.41
CA ARG A 87 17.47 3.17 -11.51
C ARG A 87 17.33 1.73 -11.01
N LEU A 88 18.05 1.40 -9.94
CA LEU A 88 17.97 0.08 -9.31
C LEU A 88 16.56 -0.16 -8.75
N ILE A 89 16.03 0.74 -7.95
CA ILE A 89 14.72 0.63 -7.33
C ILE A 89 13.61 0.57 -8.39
N HIS A 90 13.69 1.37 -9.45
CA HIS A 90 12.76 1.29 -10.58
C HIS A 90 12.77 -0.08 -11.28
N ARG A 91 13.94 -0.67 -11.43
CA ARG A 91 14.06 -2.01 -12.04
C ARG A 91 13.58 -3.12 -11.10
N LEU A 92 13.85 -2.97 -9.81
CA LEU A 92 13.68 -4.01 -8.81
C LEU A 92 12.31 -3.99 -8.12
N GLY A 93 11.89 -2.82 -7.66
CA GLY A 93 10.80 -2.70 -6.69
C GLY A 93 9.47 -2.21 -7.23
N GLY A 94 9.39 -1.68 -8.47
CA GLY A 94 8.17 -1.02 -8.91
C GLY A 94 7.81 0.17 -8.02
N LEU A 95 8.81 0.94 -7.56
CA LEU A 95 8.62 2.15 -6.75
C LEU A 95 8.61 3.38 -7.64
N LEU A 96 7.60 4.22 -7.45
CA LEU A 96 7.46 5.54 -8.08
C LEU A 96 7.78 6.61 -7.03
N PRO A 97 8.65 7.59 -7.34
CA PRO A 97 9.04 8.59 -6.37
C PRO A 97 7.91 9.57 -6.09
N VAL A 98 7.67 9.83 -4.82
CA VAL A 98 6.80 10.91 -4.33
C VAL A 98 7.69 12.02 -3.78
N TRP A 99 7.67 13.18 -4.41
CA TRP A 99 8.37 14.37 -3.94
C TRP A 99 7.35 15.29 -3.27
N ARG A 100 7.52 15.58 -1.99
CA ARG A 100 6.71 16.57 -1.30
C ARG A 100 6.93 17.93 -1.96
N GLY A 101 5.85 18.53 -2.48
CA GLY A 101 5.89 19.81 -3.20
C GLY A 101 6.30 19.73 -4.69
N GLY A 102 6.56 18.53 -5.24
CA GLY A 102 7.05 18.38 -6.62
C GLY A 102 6.00 17.93 -7.64
N MET A 103 5.48 16.74 -7.49
CA MET A 103 4.37 16.24 -8.33
C MET A 103 3.10 16.28 -7.49
N GLY A 104 2.21 17.22 -7.74
CA GLY A 104 0.90 17.26 -7.12
C GLY A 104 0.10 15.95 -7.34
N VAL A 105 -1.14 15.93 -6.92
CA VAL A 105 -2.06 14.80 -7.13
C VAL A 105 -2.09 14.37 -8.60
N ASP A 106 -1.99 15.32 -9.53
CA ASP A 106 -2.02 15.08 -10.99
C ASP A 106 -0.92 14.14 -11.47
N GLY A 107 0.29 14.29 -10.94
CA GLY A 107 1.39 13.38 -11.25
C GLY A 107 1.14 11.95 -10.76
N HIS A 108 0.49 11.79 -9.60
CA HIS A 108 0.11 10.49 -9.08
C HIS A 108 -1.05 9.87 -9.87
N VAL A 109 -2.03 10.69 -10.30
CA VAL A 109 -3.12 10.27 -11.19
C VAL A 109 -2.57 9.79 -12.53
N ALA A 110 -1.67 10.55 -13.14
CA ALA A 110 -1.03 10.17 -14.40
C ALA A 110 -0.24 8.84 -14.25
N ALA A 111 0.50 8.68 -13.15
CA ALA A 111 1.22 7.44 -12.86
C ALA A 111 0.26 6.26 -12.65
N ALA A 112 -0.83 6.45 -11.92
CA ALA A 112 -1.85 5.43 -11.70
C ALA A 112 -2.53 5.02 -13.01
N ARG A 113 -2.94 5.99 -13.85
CA ARG A 113 -3.49 5.72 -15.19
C ARG A 113 -2.52 4.90 -16.04
N ALA A 114 -1.24 5.26 -16.05
CA ALA A 114 -0.22 4.54 -16.81
C ALA A 114 -0.03 3.11 -16.30
N VAL A 115 0.04 2.89 -14.99
CA VAL A 115 0.19 1.56 -14.39
C VAL A 115 -1.03 0.70 -14.68
N VAL A 116 -2.22 1.19 -14.34
CA VAL A 116 -3.49 0.44 -14.47
C VAL A 116 -3.84 0.21 -15.94
N GLY A 117 -3.67 1.22 -16.79
CA GLY A 117 -3.93 1.12 -18.24
C GLY A 117 -3.03 0.10 -18.94
N ASN A 118 -1.82 -0.14 -18.41
CA ASN A 118 -0.93 -1.22 -18.85
C ASN A 118 -1.21 -2.56 -18.16
N GLY A 119 -2.29 -2.69 -17.39
CA GLY A 119 -2.68 -3.91 -16.70
C GLY A 119 -1.88 -4.19 -15.40
N GLY A 120 -1.15 -3.20 -14.86
CA GLY A 120 -0.40 -3.31 -13.60
C GLY A 120 -1.25 -2.99 -12.36
N VAL A 121 -0.67 -3.22 -11.19
CA VAL A 121 -1.28 -2.90 -9.89
C VAL A 121 -0.64 -1.63 -9.34
N PHE A 122 -1.44 -0.59 -9.11
CA PHE A 122 -0.98 0.64 -8.46
C PHE A 122 -1.36 0.59 -6.98
N VAL A 123 -0.36 0.49 -6.12
CA VAL A 123 -0.54 0.30 -4.68
C VAL A 123 -0.42 1.61 -3.94
N GLN A 124 -1.42 1.90 -3.11
CA GLN A 124 -1.47 3.07 -2.25
C GLN A 124 -1.72 2.67 -0.80
N MET A 125 -1.06 3.39 0.09
CA MET A 125 -1.35 3.39 1.52
C MET A 125 -2.01 4.74 1.84
N PRO A 126 -3.34 4.79 2.04
CA PRO A 126 -4.07 6.07 2.14
C PRO A 126 -3.67 6.88 3.38
N GLU A 127 -3.10 6.26 4.38
CA GLU A 127 -2.52 6.93 5.55
C GLU A 127 -1.36 7.87 5.17
N GLY A 128 -0.66 7.58 4.07
CA GLY A 128 0.43 8.39 3.52
C GLY A 128 1.72 8.41 4.33
N THR A 129 1.67 7.96 5.58
CA THR A 129 2.81 7.76 6.48
C THR A 129 2.53 6.59 7.39
N VAL A 130 3.56 6.05 8.03
CA VAL A 130 3.37 5.10 9.13
C VAL A 130 2.62 5.80 10.26
N SER A 131 1.39 5.39 10.54
CA SER A 131 0.50 6.09 11.47
C SER A 131 -0.49 5.16 12.18
N GLY A 132 -1.10 5.66 13.23
CA GLY A 132 -2.14 4.98 14.02
C GLY A 132 -1.62 3.98 15.05
N PRO A 133 -2.46 3.59 16.01
CA PRO A 133 -2.13 2.58 17.01
C PRO A 133 -2.13 1.16 16.40
N PRO A 134 -1.44 0.20 17.01
CA PRO A 134 -1.49 -1.20 16.58
C PRO A 134 -2.93 -1.71 16.45
N GLY A 135 -3.22 -2.44 15.38
CA GLY A 135 -4.52 -3.06 15.15
C GLY A 135 -5.64 -2.13 14.72
N ARG A 136 -5.35 -0.88 14.39
CA ARG A 136 -6.33 0.09 13.86
C ARG A 136 -5.74 0.84 12.68
N ILE A 137 -6.59 1.39 11.83
CA ILE A 137 -6.16 2.32 10.79
C ILE A 137 -5.75 3.66 11.38
N GLY A 138 -4.81 4.36 10.74
CA GLY A 138 -4.58 5.78 10.94
C GLY A 138 -5.53 6.62 10.09
N PRO A 139 -5.57 7.96 10.26
CA PRO A 139 -6.40 8.82 9.43
C PRO A 139 -5.96 8.76 7.96
N PHE A 140 -6.93 8.63 7.06
CA PHE A 140 -6.67 8.58 5.63
C PHE A 140 -6.55 9.98 5.02
N ARG A 141 -5.71 10.08 4.01
CA ARG A 141 -5.55 11.30 3.21
C ARG A 141 -6.37 11.18 1.92
N PRO A 142 -6.93 12.27 1.40
CA PRO A 142 -7.83 12.24 0.25
C PRO A 142 -7.14 11.87 -1.08
N GLY A 143 -5.82 11.80 -1.12
CA GLY A 143 -5.07 11.51 -2.34
C GLY A 143 -5.44 10.17 -2.98
N ALA A 144 -5.68 9.14 -2.18
CA ALA A 144 -6.10 7.83 -2.70
C ALA A 144 -7.51 7.87 -3.32
N ALA A 145 -8.42 8.61 -2.68
CA ALA A 145 -9.77 8.83 -3.17
C ALA A 145 -9.78 9.65 -4.48
N LEU A 146 -9.01 10.73 -4.54
CA LEU A 146 -8.85 11.53 -5.77
C LEU A 146 -8.34 10.69 -6.93
N ILE A 147 -7.34 9.83 -6.70
CA ILE A 147 -6.83 8.94 -7.75
C ILE A 147 -7.91 7.93 -8.18
N ALA A 148 -8.67 7.37 -7.25
CA ALA A 148 -9.74 6.44 -7.58
C ALA A 148 -10.87 7.11 -8.40
N ILE A 149 -11.28 8.33 -8.03
CA ILE A 149 -12.27 9.11 -8.77
C ILE A 149 -11.76 9.43 -10.18
N ARG A 150 -10.59 10.05 -10.30
CA ARG A 150 -10.04 10.52 -11.58
C ARG A 150 -9.64 9.40 -12.53
N THR A 151 -9.27 8.24 -12.02
CA THR A 151 -8.90 7.11 -12.89
C THR A 151 -10.10 6.26 -13.30
N GLY A 152 -11.17 6.22 -12.51
CA GLY A 152 -12.28 5.30 -12.67
C GLY A 152 -11.89 3.82 -12.59
N ALA A 153 -10.67 3.52 -12.15
CA ALA A 153 -10.13 2.17 -12.13
C ALA A 153 -10.80 1.29 -11.06
N PRO A 154 -10.85 -0.04 -11.27
CA PRO A 154 -11.25 -0.96 -10.20
C PRO A 154 -10.38 -0.76 -8.95
N VAL A 155 -10.99 -0.78 -7.78
CA VAL A 155 -10.35 -0.66 -6.47
C VAL A 155 -10.40 -2.00 -5.76
N VAL A 156 -9.25 -2.46 -5.31
CA VAL A 156 -9.12 -3.65 -4.46
C VAL A 156 -8.69 -3.19 -3.08
N PRO A 157 -9.57 -3.23 -2.07
CA PRO A 157 -9.20 -2.95 -0.70
C PRO A 157 -8.40 -4.14 -0.13
N LEU A 158 -7.33 -3.84 0.63
CA LEU A 158 -6.52 -4.84 1.31
C LEU A 158 -6.23 -4.35 2.72
N VAL A 159 -6.41 -5.21 3.70
CA VAL A 159 -6.03 -4.95 5.09
C VAL A 159 -4.88 -5.83 5.53
N MET A 160 -4.04 -5.30 6.41
CA MET A 160 -2.91 -6.02 6.98
C MET A 160 -2.76 -5.73 8.46
N ALA A 161 -2.20 -6.69 9.21
CA ALA A 161 -1.95 -6.56 10.62
C ALA A 161 -0.66 -7.28 11.03
N GLY A 162 0.00 -6.81 12.07
CA GLY A 162 1.18 -7.44 12.66
C GLY A 162 2.52 -6.91 12.15
N THR A 163 2.55 -5.89 11.30
CA THR A 163 3.78 -5.32 10.73
C THR A 163 4.42 -4.23 11.60
N GLU A 164 3.76 -3.80 12.67
CA GLU A 164 4.24 -2.78 13.61
C GLU A 164 5.45 -3.23 14.42
N GLU A 165 5.64 -4.53 14.61
CA GLU A 165 6.74 -5.11 15.36
C GLU A 165 7.29 -6.33 14.63
N LEU A 166 8.59 -6.34 14.38
CA LEU A 166 9.26 -7.39 13.64
C LEU A 166 10.23 -8.17 14.53
N TYR A 167 10.04 -9.47 14.60
CA TYR A 167 10.92 -10.42 15.27
C TYR A 167 10.84 -11.79 14.59
N ILE A 168 11.83 -12.65 14.79
CA ILE A 168 11.88 -13.96 14.14
C ILE A 168 10.63 -14.78 14.49
N GLY A 169 9.93 -15.24 13.47
CA GLY A 169 8.69 -16.01 13.59
C GLY A 169 7.43 -15.18 13.87
N ARG A 170 7.46 -13.85 13.67
CA ARG A 170 6.27 -12.99 13.78
C ARG A 170 5.13 -13.51 12.93
N ARG A 171 3.92 -13.59 13.54
CA ARG A 171 2.68 -13.88 12.83
C ARG A 171 2.03 -12.58 12.39
N MET A 172 1.66 -12.52 11.12
CA MET A 172 1.00 -11.40 10.45
C MET A 172 -0.19 -11.91 9.66
N ALA A 173 -1.11 -11.05 9.33
CA ALA A 173 -2.23 -11.40 8.47
C ALA A 173 -2.49 -10.34 7.40
N THR A 174 -3.03 -10.80 6.27
CA THR A 174 -3.57 -9.96 5.21
C THR A 174 -4.90 -10.52 4.74
N LYS A 175 -5.84 -9.62 4.39
CA LYS A 175 -7.09 -9.99 3.76
C LYS A 175 -7.34 -9.08 2.57
N VAL A 176 -7.57 -9.68 1.41
CA VAL A 176 -8.03 -8.99 0.21
C VAL A 176 -9.55 -8.96 0.26
N LEU A 177 -10.14 -7.78 0.14
CA LEU A 177 -11.59 -7.62 0.10
C LEU A 177 -12.10 -7.67 -1.34
N PRO A 178 -13.41 -7.86 -1.55
CA PRO A 178 -14.00 -7.84 -2.88
C PRO A 178 -13.67 -6.56 -3.63
N ALA A 179 -13.34 -6.70 -4.91
CA ALA A 179 -13.08 -5.56 -5.77
C ALA A 179 -14.33 -4.69 -5.91
N THR A 180 -14.13 -3.38 -5.90
CA THR A 180 -15.16 -2.35 -5.97
C THR A 180 -14.74 -1.22 -6.90
N SER A 181 -15.41 -0.09 -6.87
CA SER A 181 -15.04 1.14 -7.59
C SER A 181 -15.40 2.38 -6.75
N ALA A 182 -14.80 3.52 -7.08
CA ALA A 182 -15.19 4.79 -6.45
C ALA A 182 -16.69 5.06 -6.61
N ARG A 183 -17.24 4.79 -7.81
CA ARG A 183 -18.66 4.92 -8.10
C ARG A 183 -19.54 4.04 -7.20
N ALA A 184 -19.17 2.77 -7.05
CA ALA A 184 -19.95 1.83 -6.23
C ALA A 184 -19.91 2.21 -4.74
N LEU A 185 -18.78 2.72 -4.25
CA LEU A 185 -18.65 3.16 -2.85
C LEU A 185 -19.40 4.45 -2.55
N LEU A 186 -19.40 5.40 -3.50
CA LEU A 186 -20.11 6.68 -3.33
C LEU A 186 -21.64 6.53 -3.56
N GLY A 187 -22.07 5.55 -4.36
CA GLY A 187 -23.49 5.32 -4.61
C GLY A 187 -24.18 6.55 -5.18
N ASP A 188 -25.30 6.95 -4.56
CA ASP A 188 -26.11 8.11 -4.98
C ASP A 188 -25.42 9.45 -4.78
N ALA A 189 -24.34 9.52 -3.97
CA ALA A 189 -23.57 10.75 -3.79
C ALA A 189 -22.79 11.20 -5.03
N TRP A 190 -22.65 10.33 -6.02
CA TRP A 190 -21.94 10.62 -7.26
C TRP A 190 -22.56 9.92 -8.46
N ASP A 191 -22.95 10.69 -9.48
CA ASP A 191 -23.53 10.17 -10.71
C ASP A 191 -22.52 9.51 -11.66
N GLY A 192 -21.21 9.64 -11.39
CA GLY A 192 -20.12 9.13 -12.21
C GLY A 192 -19.53 10.19 -13.15
N THR A 193 -20.11 11.39 -13.22
CA THR A 193 -19.54 12.51 -13.97
C THR A 193 -18.33 13.05 -13.23
N LEU A 194 -17.18 13.17 -13.93
CA LEU A 194 -15.97 13.72 -13.31
C LEU A 194 -16.14 15.22 -13.08
N PRO A 195 -16.00 15.69 -11.83
CA PRO A 195 -15.98 17.12 -11.56
C PRO A 195 -14.76 17.81 -12.19
N GLU A 196 -14.81 19.12 -12.28
CA GLU A 196 -13.65 19.90 -12.68
C GLU A 196 -12.49 19.68 -11.69
N GLU A 197 -11.28 19.46 -12.21
CA GLU A 197 -10.09 19.17 -11.42
C GLU A 197 -9.77 20.32 -10.46
N GLY A 198 -9.62 20.01 -9.18
CA GLY A 198 -9.37 20.98 -8.11
C GLY A 198 -10.62 21.74 -7.66
N SER A 199 -11.80 21.44 -8.21
CA SER A 199 -13.05 22.05 -7.78
C SER A 199 -13.43 21.67 -6.35
N ARG A 200 -14.28 22.49 -5.73
CA ARG A 200 -14.85 22.19 -4.40
C ARG A 200 -15.67 20.90 -4.42
N GLU A 201 -16.33 20.63 -5.53
CA GLU A 201 -17.12 19.41 -5.73
C GLU A 201 -16.22 18.18 -5.71
N GLU A 202 -15.12 18.19 -6.46
CA GLU A 202 -14.14 17.09 -6.47
C GLU A 202 -13.55 16.84 -5.08
N LEU A 203 -13.19 17.91 -4.35
CA LEU A 203 -12.65 17.79 -3.00
C LEU A 203 -13.67 17.20 -2.01
N ASN A 204 -14.94 17.57 -2.14
CA ASN A 204 -16.01 17.02 -1.32
C ASN A 204 -16.22 15.52 -1.61
N LEU A 205 -16.28 15.12 -2.88
CA LEU A 205 -16.36 13.71 -3.26
C LEU A 205 -15.15 12.90 -2.78
N ALA A 206 -13.96 13.46 -2.87
CA ALA A 206 -12.75 12.80 -2.39
C ALA A 206 -12.77 12.64 -0.87
N LYS A 207 -13.27 13.60 -0.14
CA LYS A 207 -13.47 13.51 1.31
C LYS A 207 -14.46 12.41 1.65
N GLU A 208 -15.62 12.39 1.02
CA GLU A 208 -16.63 11.36 1.25
C GLU A 208 -16.10 9.95 0.92
N LEU A 209 -15.44 9.79 -0.24
CA LEU A 209 -14.84 8.50 -0.59
C LEU A 209 -13.75 8.07 0.40
N THR A 210 -13.00 9.02 0.97
CA THR A 210 -12.02 8.75 2.02
C THR A 210 -12.70 8.19 3.27
N GLU A 211 -13.80 8.80 3.69
CA GLU A 211 -14.60 8.32 4.82
C GLU A 211 -15.20 6.93 4.56
N ARG A 212 -15.64 6.66 3.31
CA ARG A 212 -16.10 5.32 2.89
C ARG A 212 -14.97 4.28 2.94
N PHE A 213 -13.76 4.63 2.53
CA PHE A 213 -12.60 3.74 2.67
C PHE A 213 -12.28 3.46 4.14
N GLU A 214 -12.32 4.46 5.02
CA GLU A 214 -12.10 4.26 6.46
C GLU A 214 -13.17 3.35 7.07
N ALA A 215 -14.44 3.60 6.75
CA ALA A 215 -15.56 2.79 7.23
C ALA A 215 -15.50 1.33 6.73
N LEU A 216 -15.00 1.11 5.50
CA LEU A 216 -14.81 -0.23 4.94
C LEU A 216 -13.63 -0.96 5.56
N LEU A 217 -12.49 -0.28 5.71
CA LEU A 217 -11.22 -0.93 6.04
C LEU A 217 -10.98 -1.02 7.55
N GLY A 218 -11.48 -0.08 8.34
CA GLY A 218 -11.29 -0.05 9.80
C GLY A 218 -11.73 -1.32 10.52
N PRO A 219 -12.99 -1.73 10.39
CA PRO A 219 -13.50 -2.96 10.99
C PRO A 219 -12.76 -4.21 10.54
N GLU A 220 -12.35 -4.26 9.28
CA GLU A 220 -11.62 -5.38 8.70
C GLU A 220 -10.19 -5.51 9.26
N VAL A 221 -9.51 -4.40 9.55
CA VAL A 221 -8.22 -4.42 10.25
C VAL A 221 -8.36 -4.93 11.67
N GLU A 222 -9.39 -4.48 12.39
CA GLU A 222 -9.68 -4.93 13.75
C GLU A 222 -10.01 -6.44 13.79
N ALA A 223 -10.75 -6.92 12.80
CA ALA A 223 -11.11 -8.33 12.67
C ALA A 223 -9.92 -9.26 12.40
N LEU A 224 -8.80 -8.77 11.84
CA LEU A 224 -7.59 -9.56 11.62
C LEU A 224 -6.82 -9.89 12.91
N GLN A 225 -7.04 -9.19 14.00
CA GLN A 225 -6.25 -9.33 15.23
C GLN A 225 -6.49 -10.64 16.00
N PRO A 226 -7.73 -11.13 16.21
CA PRO A 226 -7.97 -12.28 17.06
C PRO A 226 -7.39 -13.59 16.49
N GLY A 227 -6.40 -14.15 17.17
CA GLY A 227 -5.87 -15.50 16.92
C GLY A 227 -4.92 -15.68 15.72
N THR A 228 -4.94 -14.78 14.75
CA THR A 228 -4.10 -14.88 13.53
C THR A 228 -2.80 -14.07 13.60
N VAL A 229 -2.79 -13.02 14.39
CA VAL A 229 -1.67 -12.08 14.54
C VAL A 229 -1.14 -12.14 15.97
N ASP A 230 0.18 -12.06 16.15
CA ASP A 230 0.73 -11.93 17.49
C ASP A 230 0.36 -10.55 18.06
N PRO A 231 -0.09 -10.48 19.34
CA PRO A 231 -0.48 -9.22 19.94
C PRO A 231 0.69 -8.24 20.00
N PRO A 232 0.42 -6.92 20.02
CA PRO A 232 1.44 -5.92 20.32
C PRO A 232 2.04 -6.20 21.71
N GLY A 233 3.32 -5.91 21.89
CA GLY A 233 3.93 -6.13 23.18
C GLY A 233 4.42 -7.57 23.43
N HIS A 234 4.45 -8.44 22.39
CA HIS A 234 4.92 -9.82 22.55
C HIS A 234 6.35 -9.89 23.17
N PRO A 235 6.59 -10.72 24.22
CA PRO A 235 7.80 -10.66 25.06
C PRO A 235 9.07 -11.22 24.42
N ARG A 236 9.13 -11.53 23.13
CA ARG A 236 10.34 -12.08 22.50
C ARG A 236 11.48 -11.06 22.47
N ARG A 237 12.65 -11.43 23.02
CA ARG A 237 13.83 -10.54 23.18
C ARG A 237 14.41 -10.01 21.86
N LEU A 238 14.31 -10.75 20.74
CA LEU A 238 14.79 -10.35 19.40
C LEU A 238 13.87 -9.34 18.70
N ARG A 239 12.76 -9.00 19.28
CA ARG A 239 11.71 -8.13 18.77
C ARG A 239 12.23 -6.75 18.34
N LYS A 240 13.01 -6.09 19.21
CA LYS A 240 13.56 -4.75 18.94
C LYS A 240 14.60 -4.76 17.83
N GLN A 241 15.37 -5.83 17.64
CA GLN A 241 16.52 -5.85 16.74
C GLN A 241 16.13 -5.77 15.26
N LEU A 242 15.11 -6.50 14.79
CA LEU A 242 14.68 -6.45 13.39
C LEU A 242 13.93 -5.15 13.08
N THR A 243 13.14 -4.65 14.01
CA THR A 243 12.50 -3.35 13.86
C THR A 243 13.53 -2.22 13.79
N TRP A 244 14.61 -2.29 14.61
CA TRP A 244 15.70 -1.33 14.66
C TRP A 244 16.65 -1.38 13.46
N LEU A 245 16.86 -2.53 12.86
CA LEU A 245 17.79 -2.69 11.72
C LEU A 245 17.41 -1.76 10.56
N PHE A 246 16.14 -1.39 10.42
CA PHE A 246 15.58 -0.61 9.33
C PHE A 246 14.98 0.74 9.75
N LEU A 247 14.76 0.95 11.05
CA LEU A 247 14.28 2.22 11.59
C LEU A 247 15.47 2.96 12.23
N ARG A 248 15.97 4.01 11.58
CA ARG A 248 16.97 4.89 12.21
C ARG A 248 16.36 5.51 13.48
N PRO A 249 17.08 5.50 14.62
CA PRO A 249 16.68 6.24 15.82
C PRO A 249 16.40 7.70 15.45
N GLY A 250 15.30 8.28 15.93
CA GLY A 250 14.89 9.66 15.64
C GLY A 250 13.88 9.84 14.51
N ARG A 251 13.44 8.78 13.81
CA ARG A 251 12.33 8.85 12.86
C ARG A 251 10.95 8.50 13.43
N LEU A 252 10.92 7.90 14.62
CA LEU A 252 9.67 7.57 15.31
C LEU A 252 9.02 8.78 16.00
N ASP A 253 9.79 9.83 16.30
CA ASP A 253 9.32 11.03 17.00
C ASP A 253 8.87 12.17 16.05
N ARG A 254 8.88 11.96 14.75
CA ARG A 254 8.34 12.95 13.82
C ARG A 254 6.87 12.66 13.52
N THR A 255 6.04 12.75 14.54
CA THR A 255 4.58 12.97 14.44
C THR A 255 4.24 14.40 13.99
N GLU A 256 5.23 15.21 13.68
CA GLU A 256 5.02 16.53 13.10
C GLU A 256 5.36 16.48 11.62
N ILE A 257 4.33 16.45 10.79
CA ILE A 257 4.01 17.36 9.64
C ILE A 257 2.68 16.89 9.06
#